data_250aef3ae39876312dfb078c6de85c71
#
_entry.id   250aef3ae39876312dfb078c6de85c71
#
_cell.length_a   1.000
_cell.length_b   1.000
_cell.length_c   1.000
_cell.angle_alpha   90.00
_cell.angle_beta   90.00
_cell.angle_gamma   90.00
#
_symmetry.space_group_name_H-M   'P 1'
#
loop_
_entity.id
_entity.type
_entity.pdbx_description
1 polymer ?
#
loop_
_entity_poly.entity_id
_entity_poly.type
_entity_poly.pdbx_seq_one_letter_code
_entity_poly.pdbx_strand_id
1 'polypeptide(L)'
;MYPEFKKFVNLIGHDITISGHATLPKADNPCRVETEQMIIGKLAGVPIVKTEFIKLVNLPEPEDGTYYIVSRLCMDYIPFQREDVFCVDTGPSAVRDENGQVIAVTQLSI
;
A
#
# COMPACT_ATOMS: atom_id res chain seq x y z
N MET A 1 8.14 13.44 14.65
CA MET A 1 9.15 13.67 13.62
C MET A 1 9.96 12.42 13.38
N TYR A 2 10.25 12.14 12.13
CA TYR A 2 10.99 10.93 11.77
C TYR A 2 12.49 11.16 11.98
N PRO A 3 13.20 10.17 12.54
CA PRO A 3 14.63 10.29 12.74
C PRO A 3 15.35 10.26 11.38
N GLU A 4 16.55 9.81 11.35
CA GLU A 4 17.34 9.78 10.15
C GLU A 4 16.68 9.00 9.01
N PHE A 5 16.55 9.63 7.84
CA PHE A 5 16.07 8.98 6.62
C PHE A 5 17.23 8.37 5.86
N LYS A 6 17.11 7.11 5.47
CA LYS A 6 18.07 6.42 4.63
C LYS A 6 17.50 6.02 3.29
N LYS A 7 16.32 5.39 3.27
CA LYS A 7 15.72 4.94 2.02
C LYS A 7 14.23 4.65 2.15
N PHE A 8 13.56 4.75 1.02
CA PHE A 8 12.23 4.17 0.83
C PHE A 8 12.35 2.79 0.20
N VAL A 9 11.54 1.86 0.66
CA VAL A 9 11.38 0.54 0.06
C VAL A 9 9.96 0.40 -0.43
N ASN A 10 9.80 0.20 -1.73
CA ASN A 10 8.49 -0.02 -2.34
C ASN A 10 8.06 -1.47 -2.11
N LEU A 11 6.94 -1.66 -1.41
CA LEU A 11 6.35 -2.98 -1.19
C LEU A 11 5.07 -3.18 -2.00
N ILE A 12 4.93 -2.44 -3.10
CA ILE A 12 3.78 -2.55 -4.01
C ILE A 12 4.23 -3.29 -5.27
N GLY A 13 3.29 -3.93 -5.95
CA GLY A 13 3.56 -4.76 -7.12
C GLY A 13 3.77 -4.00 -8.43
N HIS A 14 3.94 -2.68 -8.38
CA HIS A 14 4.26 -1.85 -9.54
C HIS A 14 5.21 -0.72 -9.14
N ASP A 15 5.88 -0.14 -10.14
CA ASP A 15 6.80 0.97 -9.90
C ASP A 15 6.04 2.18 -9.37
N ILE A 16 6.70 2.94 -8.49
CA ILE A 16 6.16 4.19 -7.94
C ILE A 16 7.11 5.32 -8.28
N THR A 17 6.60 6.36 -8.93
CA THR A 17 7.37 7.59 -9.16
C THR A 17 6.94 8.64 -8.15
N ILE A 18 7.90 9.10 -7.35
CA ILE A 18 7.68 10.22 -6.43
C ILE A 18 8.25 11.46 -7.09
N SER A 19 7.36 12.40 -7.42
CA SER A 19 7.72 13.62 -8.16
C SER A 19 8.80 14.40 -7.43
N GLY A 20 9.86 14.72 -8.15
CA GLY A 20 11.00 15.46 -7.58
C GLY A 20 11.99 14.61 -6.79
N HIS A 21 11.79 13.30 -6.69
CA HIS A 21 12.67 12.39 -5.97
C HIS A 21 13.18 11.27 -6.86
N ALA A 22 12.42 10.19 -7.00
CA ALA A 22 12.89 9.02 -7.73
C ALA A 22 11.72 8.13 -8.14
N THR A 23 12.01 7.18 -9.03
CA THR A 23 11.13 6.06 -9.29
C THR A 23 11.63 4.88 -8.47
N LEU A 24 10.73 4.33 -7.65
CA LEU A 24 11.02 3.17 -6.83
C LEU A 24 10.53 1.93 -7.55
N PRO A 25 11.41 0.96 -7.83
CA PRO A 25 11.01 -0.24 -8.57
C PRO A 25 10.01 -1.08 -7.76
N LYS A 26 9.18 -1.82 -8.47
CA LYS A 26 8.20 -2.71 -7.86
C LYS A 26 8.86 -3.76 -6.98
N ALA A 27 8.11 -4.22 -5.97
CA ALA A 27 8.56 -5.32 -5.12
C ALA A 27 8.38 -6.67 -5.82
N ASP A 28 9.34 -7.58 -5.63
CA ASP A 28 9.20 -8.97 -6.08
C ASP A 28 8.16 -9.72 -5.25
N ASN A 29 8.12 -9.42 -3.96
CA ASN A 29 7.16 -9.99 -3.01
C ASN A 29 6.39 -8.86 -2.33
N PRO A 30 5.34 -8.31 -2.97
CA PRO A 30 4.61 -7.19 -2.40
C PRO A 30 3.97 -7.52 -1.06
N CYS A 31 3.91 -6.52 -0.19
CA CYS A 31 3.09 -6.60 1.01
C CYS A 31 1.62 -6.72 0.57
N ARG A 32 0.91 -7.66 1.16
CA ARG A 32 -0.50 -7.88 0.82
C ARG A 32 -1.29 -8.38 2.02
N VAL A 33 -2.60 -8.25 1.90
CA VAL A 33 -3.56 -8.76 2.87
C VAL A 33 -4.00 -10.15 2.42
N GLU A 34 -3.86 -11.14 3.28
CA GLU A 34 -4.49 -12.44 3.06
C GLU A 34 -5.87 -12.42 3.69
N THR A 35 -6.84 -12.88 2.92
CA THR A 35 -8.24 -12.92 3.32
C THR A 35 -8.82 -14.30 3.09
N GLU A 36 -9.93 -14.58 3.77
CA GLU A 36 -10.72 -15.77 3.58
C GLU A 36 -12.14 -15.35 3.27
N GLN A 37 -12.78 -16.04 2.32
CA GLN A 37 -14.18 -15.80 1.99
C GLN A 37 -15.03 -17.00 2.35
N MET A 38 -16.21 -16.74 2.89
CA MET A 38 -17.20 -17.79 3.10
C MET A 38 -18.55 -17.35 2.53
N ILE A 39 -19.27 -18.29 1.94
CA ILE A 39 -20.61 -18.04 1.43
C ILE A 39 -21.56 -18.02 2.62
N ILE A 40 -22.27 -16.91 2.81
CA ILE A 40 -23.23 -16.74 3.92
C ILE A 40 -24.68 -16.81 3.47
N GLY A 41 -24.91 -16.91 2.17
CA GLY A 41 -26.27 -17.02 1.63
C GLY A 41 -26.30 -16.75 0.15
N LYS A 42 -27.52 -16.64 -0.38
CA LYS A 42 -27.76 -16.28 -1.77
C LYS A 42 -28.91 -15.30 -1.87
N LEU A 43 -28.82 -14.42 -2.86
CA LEU A 43 -29.87 -13.47 -3.19
C LEU A 43 -30.18 -13.62 -4.67
N ALA A 44 -31.40 -14.02 -5.00
CA ALA A 44 -31.83 -14.29 -6.38
C ALA A 44 -30.88 -15.24 -7.12
N GLY A 45 -30.37 -16.27 -6.42
CA GLY A 45 -29.41 -17.22 -6.98
C GLY A 45 -27.97 -16.76 -7.01
N VAL A 46 -27.68 -15.52 -6.61
CA VAL A 46 -26.33 -14.98 -6.57
C VAL A 46 -25.72 -15.21 -5.20
N PRO A 47 -24.56 -15.89 -5.11
CA PRO A 47 -23.90 -16.09 -3.82
C PRO A 47 -23.52 -14.78 -3.15
N ILE A 48 -23.72 -14.70 -1.85
CA ILE A 48 -23.25 -13.60 -1.02
C ILE A 48 -22.11 -14.14 -0.18
N VAL A 49 -20.96 -13.48 -0.23
CA VAL A 49 -19.78 -13.91 0.53
C VAL A 49 -19.43 -12.88 1.58
N LYS A 50 -18.90 -13.38 2.69
CA LYS A 50 -18.26 -12.55 3.71
C LYS A 50 -16.76 -12.73 3.56
N THR A 51 -16.03 -11.62 3.49
CA THR A 51 -14.57 -11.61 3.41
C THR A 51 -14.01 -11.23 4.76
N GLU A 52 -13.11 -12.04 5.28
CA GLU A 52 -12.46 -11.78 6.56
C GLU A 52 -10.95 -11.65 6.37
N PHE A 53 -10.36 -10.69 7.08
CA PHE A 53 -8.92 -10.51 7.14
C PHE A 53 -8.30 -11.64 7.96
N ILE A 54 -7.21 -12.23 7.44
CA ILE A 54 -6.43 -13.22 8.17
C ILE A 54 -5.13 -12.62 8.66
N LYS A 55 -4.30 -12.11 7.75
CA LYS A 55 -3.01 -11.53 8.11
C LYS A 55 -2.43 -10.69 7.00
N LEU A 56 -1.46 -9.85 7.36
CA LEU A 56 -0.55 -9.21 6.42
C LEU A 56 0.62 -10.14 6.15
N VAL A 57 1.08 -10.19 4.90
CA VAL A 57 2.27 -10.94 4.51
C VAL A 57 3.27 -10.00 3.84
N ASN A 58 4.56 -10.35 3.94
CA ASN A 58 5.66 -9.63 3.30
C ASN A 58 5.84 -8.19 3.79
N LEU A 59 5.51 -7.92 5.06
CA LEU A 59 5.85 -6.66 5.70
C LEU A 59 7.08 -6.90 6.58
N PRO A 60 8.25 -6.32 6.19
CA PRO A 60 9.47 -6.51 6.98
C PRO A 60 9.39 -5.88 8.37
N GLU A 61 10.22 -6.34 9.27
CA GLU A 61 10.40 -5.72 10.57
C GLU A 61 11.00 -4.31 10.40
N PRO A 62 10.73 -3.40 11.36
CA PRO A 62 11.30 -2.06 11.31
C PRO A 62 12.83 -2.08 11.26
N GLU A 63 13.39 -1.19 10.45
CA GLU A 63 14.83 -1.00 10.33
C GLU A 63 15.12 0.50 10.36
N ASP A 64 16.11 0.92 11.14
CA ASP A 64 16.46 2.32 11.31
C ASP A 64 16.68 3.03 9.97
N GLY A 65 15.99 4.15 9.78
CA GLY A 65 16.14 4.97 8.59
C GLY A 65 15.49 4.41 7.35
N THR A 66 14.85 3.25 7.43
CA THR A 66 14.16 2.63 6.31
C THR A 66 12.64 2.84 6.46
N TYR A 67 12.01 3.28 5.38
CA TYR A 67 10.57 3.55 5.34
C TYR A 67 9.95 2.75 4.22
N TYR A 68 8.82 2.13 4.50
CA TYR A 68 8.15 1.21 3.59
C TYR A 68 6.92 1.85 3.00
N ILE A 69 6.67 1.57 1.72
CA ILE A 69 5.48 2.05 1.03
C ILE A 69 4.63 0.84 0.65
N VAL A 70 3.38 0.84 1.11
CA VAL A 70 2.42 -0.24 0.88
C VAL A 70 1.16 0.31 0.20
N SER A 71 0.30 -0.58 -0.30
CA SER A 71 -1.00 -0.18 -0.84
C SER A 71 -1.92 0.37 0.25
N ARG A 72 -2.93 1.16 -0.13
CA ARG A 72 -3.92 1.68 0.81
C ARG A 72 -4.63 0.55 1.56
N LEU A 73 -4.96 -0.52 0.88
CA LEU A 73 -5.60 -1.67 1.50
C LEU A 73 -4.74 -2.26 2.62
N CYS A 74 -3.45 -2.45 2.35
CA CYS A 74 -2.53 -2.95 3.37
C CYS A 74 -2.37 -1.95 4.51
N MET A 75 -2.33 -0.65 4.21
CA MET A 75 -2.19 0.40 5.21
C MET A 75 -3.30 0.34 6.26
N ASP A 76 -4.52 -0.01 5.87
CA ASP A 76 -5.65 -0.11 6.78
C ASP A 76 -5.48 -1.21 7.83
N TYR A 77 -4.59 -2.15 7.60
CA TYR A 77 -4.29 -3.26 8.53
C TYR A 77 -2.92 -3.15 9.20
N ILE A 78 -2.20 -2.05 8.96
CA ILE A 78 -0.91 -1.82 9.62
C ILE A 78 -1.17 -1.40 11.07
N PRO A 79 -0.48 -2.01 12.06
CA PRO A 79 -0.58 -1.54 13.44
C PRO A 79 -0.15 -0.08 13.56
N PHE A 80 -0.88 0.71 14.30
CA PHE A 80 -0.60 2.14 14.45
C PHE A 80 0.77 2.43 15.07
N GLN A 81 1.38 1.45 15.73
CA GLN A 81 2.73 1.58 16.27
C GLN A 81 3.81 1.65 15.18
N ARG A 82 3.49 1.22 13.96
CA ARG A 82 4.43 1.26 12.84
C ARG A 82 4.44 2.65 12.22
N GLU A 83 5.42 3.46 12.63
CA GLU A 83 5.58 4.83 12.12
C GLU A 83 6.45 4.88 10.86
N ASP A 84 6.94 3.75 10.40
CA ASP A 84 7.84 3.60 9.26
C ASP A 84 7.12 3.15 7.98
N VAL A 85 5.79 3.06 8.00
CA VAL A 85 5.00 2.55 6.87
C VAL A 85 4.04 3.63 6.38
N PHE A 86 4.01 3.80 5.05
CA PHE A 86 3.19 4.81 4.39
C PHE A 86 2.49 4.21 3.18
N CYS A 87 1.45 4.86 2.72
CA CYS A 87 0.92 4.65 1.38
C CYS A 87 1.08 5.92 0.55
N VAL A 88 0.96 5.78 -0.77
CA VAL A 88 1.02 6.93 -1.66
C VAL A 88 -0.33 7.63 -1.69
N ASP A 89 -0.31 8.96 -1.78
CA ASP A 89 -1.53 9.74 -1.96
C ASP A 89 -1.85 9.86 -3.45
N THR A 90 -2.89 9.16 -3.90
CA THR A 90 -3.35 9.18 -5.28
C THR A 90 -4.59 10.06 -5.48
N GLY A 91 -4.90 10.91 -4.51
CA GLY A 91 -5.99 11.87 -4.60
C GLY A 91 -5.62 13.08 -5.48
N PRO A 92 -6.20 14.26 -5.19
CA PRO A 92 -6.01 15.45 -6.04
C PRO A 92 -4.55 15.89 -6.20
N SER A 93 -3.67 15.54 -5.26
CA SER A 93 -2.26 15.92 -5.34
C SER A 93 -1.45 15.10 -6.34
N ALA A 94 -1.97 13.96 -6.78
CA ALA A 94 -1.24 13.09 -7.71
C ALA A 94 -1.14 13.71 -9.10
N VAL A 95 -0.02 13.44 -9.77
CA VAL A 95 0.19 13.86 -11.15
C VAL A 95 -0.46 12.82 -12.07
N ARG A 96 -1.32 13.29 -12.96
CA ARG A 96 -2.05 12.42 -13.90
C ARG A 96 -1.73 12.77 -15.33
N ASP A 97 -1.80 11.78 -16.21
CA ASP A 97 -1.67 12.00 -17.63
C ASP A 97 -2.99 12.49 -18.24
N GLU A 98 -3.01 12.70 -19.56
CA GLU A 98 -4.21 13.17 -20.28
C GLU A 98 -5.38 12.18 -20.21
N ASN A 99 -5.11 10.90 -19.91
CA ASN A 99 -6.13 9.87 -19.75
C ASN A 99 -6.61 9.73 -18.29
N GLY A 100 -6.10 10.57 -17.39
CA GLY A 100 -6.47 10.54 -15.98
C GLY A 100 -5.73 9.49 -15.16
N GLN A 101 -4.75 8.79 -15.73
CA GLN A 101 -3.97 7.80 -15.01
C GLN A 101 -2.88 8.45 -14.18
N VAL A 102 -2.69 7.96 -12.95
CA VAL A 102 -1.64 8.46 -12.06
C VAL A 102 -0.27 8.03 -12.61
N ILE A 103 0.59 9.02 -12.89
CA ILE A 103 1.95 8.79 -13.37
C ILE A 103 3.01 9.12 -12.32
N ALA A 104 2.66 9.90 -11.31
CA ALA A 104 3.54 10.22 -10.20
C ALA A 104 2.71 10.65 -9.00
N VAL A 105 3.30 10.52 -7.81
CA VAL A 105 2.71 11.03 -6.58
C VAL A 105 3.60 12.13 -6.01
N THR A 106 3.00 13.06 -5.30
CA THR A 106 3.72 14.20 -4.72
C THR A 106 3.79 14.13 -3.21
N GLN A 107 3.05 13.23 -2.58
CA GLN A 107 3.03 13.09 -1.13
C GLN A 107 2.66 11.68 -0.73
N LEU A 108 3.05 11.34 0.49
CA LEU A 108 2.71 10.06 1.14
C LEU A 108 1.58 10.30 2.14
N SER A 109 0.92 9.21 2.53
CA SER A 109 -0.17 9.24 3.50
C SER A 109 0.00 8.13 4.54
N ILE A 110 -0.60 8.34 5.68
CA ILE A 110 -0.70 7.33 6.73
C ILE A 110 -2.14 6.93 6.99
#